data_41460075e1c803cfeb76b1db8fdd3b65
#
_entry.id   41460075e1c803cfeb76b1db8fdd3b65
#
_cell.length_a   1.000
_cell.length_b   1.000
_cell.length_c   1.000
_cell.angle_alpha   90.00
_cell.angle_beta   90.00
_cell.angle_gamma   90.00
#
_symmetry.space_group_name_H-M   'P 1'
#
loop_
_entity.id
_entity.type
_entity.pdbx_description
1 polymer ?
#
loop_
_entity_poly.entity_id
_entity_poly.type
_entity_poly.pdbx_seq_one_letter_code
_entity_poly.pdbx_strand_id
1 'polypeptide(L)'
;MLLVQPTIFMRKNFKRIIFALTVLITLGFGLVSDVYASSYMKTTCNLSVRTGASTKYKKLGTLKKGTKVIPIKTRNGWCKIKYGNRYGWCKKSYLSKTDKTNKKNVKRTLKVKAYAYTGHSMTSTGRVPKAGRTIAVDPRIIPYGSKIYIPALGRTYIAEDCGGGIKGNKVDIYMSSNRECYNFGVKYLTIHILN
;
A
#
# COMPACT_ATOMS: atom_id res chain seq x y z
N MET A 1 58.13 -32.42 -23.39
CA MET A 1 56.74 -32.03 -23.11
C MET A 1 56.70 -31.55 -21.66
N LEU A 2 56.90 -30.22 -21.46
CA LEU A 2 57.02 -29.59 -20.13
C LEU A 2 55.62 -29.13 -19.68
N LEU A 3 55.09 -29.75 -18.63
CA LEU A 3 53.87 -29.32 -17.95
C LEU A 3 54.17 -28.10 -17.06
N VAL A 4 53.71 -26.94 -17.45
CA VAL A 4 53.78 -25.70 -16.66
C VAL A 4 52.78 -25.79 -15.54
N GLN A 5 53.23 -25.86 -14.29
CA GLN A 5 52.41 -25.77 -13.08
C GLN A 5 51.99 -24.30 -12.86
N PRO A 6 50.71 -24.00 -12.56
CA PRO A 6 50.29 -22.64 -12.25
C PRO A 6 50.83 -22.18 -10.89
N THR A 7 51.48 -21.01 -10.87
CA THR A 7 52.21 -20.46 -9.74
C THR A 7 51.31 -20.18 -8.52
N ILE A 8 51.87 -20.44 -7.33
CA ILE A 8 51.24 -20.25 -6.00
C ILE A 8 50.67 -18.82 -5.80
N PHE A 9 51.14 -17.85 -6.56
CA PHE A 9 50.67 -16.45 -6.51
C PHE A 9 49.20 -16.27 -6.93
N MET A 10 48.69 -17.04 -7.89
CA MET A 10 47.27 -16.94 -8.33
C MET A 10 46.29 -17.50 -7.31
N ARG A 11 46.70 -18.49 -6.49
CA ARG A 11 45.79 -19.08 -5.49
C ARG A 11 45.51 -18.18 -4.30
N LYS A 12 46.41 -17.30 -3.88
CA LYS A 12 46.20 -16.35 -2.78
C LYS A 12 45.21 -15.22 -3.15
N ASN A 13 45.28 -14.75 -4.38
CA ASN A 13 44.38 -13.69 -4.83
C ASN A 13 42.96 -14.20 -5.09
N PHE A 14 42.81 -15.44 -5.55
CA PHE A 14 41.50 -16.05 -5.78
C PHE A 14 40.73 -16.26 -4.47
N LYS A 15 41.38 -16.69 -3.39
CA LYS A 15 40.74 -16.80 -2.05
C LYS A 15 40.37 -15.44 -1.47
N ARG A 16 41.14 -14.37 -1.71
CA ARG A 16 40.81 -13.00 -1.28
C ARG A 16 39.62 -12.44 -2.05
N ILE A 17 39.51 -12.71 -3.34
CA ILE A 17 38.39 -12.26 -4.16
C ILE A 17 37.08 -12.97 -3.74
N ILE A 18 37.13 -14.28 -3.46
CA ILE A 18 35.95 -15.02 -2.98
C ILE A 18 35.54 -14.54 -1.59
N PHE A 19 36.47 -14.23 -0.68
CA PHE A 19 36.15 -13.71 0.65
C PHE A 19 35.56 -12.28 0.59
N ALA A 20 36.08 -11.44 -0.30
CA ALA A 20 35.51 -10.11 -0.54
C ALA A 20 34.10 -10.18 -1.16
N LEU A 21 33.85 -11.13 -2.06
CA LEU A 21 32.53 -11.31 -2.68
C LEU A 21 31.48 -11.88 -1.70
N THR A 22 31.89 -12.79 -0.80
CA THR A 22 30.99 -13.36 0.22
C THR A 22 30.65 -12.34 1.31
N VAL A 23 31.57 -11.46 1.71
CA VAL A 23 31.30 -10.37 2.67
C VAL A 23 30.40 -9.29 2.05
N LEU A 24 30.52 -9.03 0.74
CA LEU A 24 29.65 -8.07 0.04
C LEU A 24 28.21 -8.58 -0.10
N ILE A 25 28.00 -9.91 -0.18
CA ILE A 25 26.67 -10.51 -0.28
C ILE A 25 25.95 -10.54 1.07
N THR A 26 26.68 -10.59 2.20
CA THR A 26 26.04 -10.60 3.53
C THR A 26 25.71 -9.23 4.10
N LEU A 27 26.29 -8.16 3.56
CA LEU A 27 25.97 -6.75 3.94
C LEU A 27 24.90 -6.10 3.06
N GLY A 28 24.46 -6.76 1.97
CA GLY A 28 23.49 -6.24 1.00
C GLY A 28 22.04 -6.65 1.24
N PHE A 29 21.74 -7.46 2.26
CA PHE A 29 20.36 -7.92 2.56
C PHE A 29 19.76 -7.20 3.78
N GLY A 30 20.08 -5.96 3.96
CA GLY A 30 19.18 -5.03 4.60
C GLY A 30 18.08 -4.67 3.60
N LEU A 31 17.14 -5.59 3.37
CA LEU A 31 15.91 -5.27 2.64
C LEU A 31 15.16 -4.25 3.47
N VAL A 32 15.43 -2.98 3.20
CA VAL A 32 14.48 -1.92 3.44
C VAL A 32 13.31 -2.24 2.53
N SER A 33 12.40 -3.07 3.02
CA SER A 33 11.06 -3.10 2.49
C SER A 33 10.45 -1.74 2.84
N ASP A 34 10.76 -0.72 2.05
CA ASP A 34 9.93 0.47 1.96
C ASP A 34 8.56 -0.01 1.52
N VAL A 35 7.76 -0.39 2.53
CA VAL A 35 6.33 -0.52 2.37
C VAL A 35 5.88 0.87 1.97
N TYR A 36 5.80 1.10 0.67
CA TYR A 36 5.15 2.28 0.11
C TYR A 36 3.72 2.28 0.63
N ALA A 37 3.52 2.95 1.77
CA ALA A 37 2.21 3.45 2.11
C ALA A 37 1.86 4.39 0.96
N SER A 38 1.10 3.91 -0.02
CA SER A 38 0.68 4.71 -1.16
C SER A 38 -0.25 5.80 -0.63
N SER A 39 0.34 6.96 -0.32
CA SER A 39 -0.40 8.12 0.13
C SER A 39 -1.27 8.60 -1.02
N TYR A 40 -2.59 8.60 -0.82
CA TYR A 40 -3.50 9.17 -1.78
C TYR A 40 -3.34 10.69 -1.83
N MET A 41 -3.52 11.25 -3.01
CA MET A 41 -3.69 12.68 -3.21
C MET A 41 -5.09 12.95 -3.74
N LYS A 42 -5.67 14.12 -3.43
CA LYS A 42 -6.93 14.59 -3.99
C LYS A 42 -6.69 15.73 -4.97
N THR A 43 -7.44 15.73 -6.06
CA THR A 43 -7.47 16.87 -6.98
C THR A 43 -8.11 18.08 -6.31
N THR A 44 -7.47 19.25 -6.38
CA THR A 44 -7.99 20.52 -5.82
C THR A 44 -8.93 21.25 -6.77
N CYS A 45 -8.92 20.88 -8.06
CA CYS A 45 -9.78 21.39 -9.12
C CYS A 45 -10.09 20.28 -10.14
N ASN A 46 -10.86 20.58 -11.18
CA ASN A 46 -10.98 19.71 -12.36
C ASN A 46 -9.61 19.66 -13.06
N LEU A 47 -9.00 18.46 -13.14
CA LEU A 47 -7.59 18.29 -13.47
C LEU A 47 -7.42 17.43 -14.72
N SER A 48 -6.81 17.98 -15.76
CA SER A 48 -6.50 17.26 -16.99
C SER A 48 -5.45 16.16 -16.76
N VAL A 49 -5.71 14.98 -17.31
CA VAL A 49 -4.77 13.85 -17.39
C VAL A 49 -4.26 13.74 -18.82
N ARG A 50 -2.96 13.58 -19.01
CA ARG A 50 -2.27 13.57 -20.31
C ARG A 50 -1.41 12.33 -20.49
N THR A 51 -0.99 12.05 -21.71
CA THR A 51 -0.12 10.90 -22.03
C THR A 51 1.32 11.09 -21.52
N GLY A 52 1.75 12.32 -21.25
CA GLY A 52 3.10 12.65 -20.80
C GLY A 52 3.16 13.85 -19.84
N ALA A 53 4.33 14.09 -19.27
CA ALA A 53 4.60 15.08 -18.23
C ALA A 53 4.77 16.51 -18.78
N SER A 54 3.85 16.98 -19.60
CA SER A 54 3.82 18.36 -20.16
C SER A 54 2.42 18.68 -20.71
N THR A 55 2.08 19.96 -20.87
CA THR A 55 0.86 20.42 -21.54
C THR A 55 0.84 20.12 -23.04
N LYS A 56 1.98 19.91 -23.66
CA LYS A 56 2.12 19.55 -25.07
C LYS A 56 1.61 18.13 -25.39
N TYR A 57 1.52 17.25 -24.40
CA TYR A 57 1.05 15.88 -24.61
C TYR A 57 -0.47 15.79 -24.69
N LYS A 58 -0.96 14.83 -25.48
CA LYS A 58 -2.38 14.57 -25.72
C LYS A 58 -3.15 14.41 -24.40
N LYS A 59 -4.28 15.08 -24.27
CA LYS A 59 -5.20 14.94 -23.15
C LYS A 59 -5.92 13.58 -23.24
N LEU A 60 -5.91 12.81 -22.13
CA LEU A 60 -6.62 11.54 -21.99
C LEU A 60 -8.02 11.73 -21.41
N GLY A 61 -8.22 12.78 -20.60
CA GLY A 61 -9.46 13.09 -19.95
C GLY A 61 -9.28 14.09 -18.81
N THR A 62 -10.31 14.23 -17.97
CA THR A 62 -10.32 15.16 -16.84
C THR A 62 -10.80 14.44 -15.58
N LEU A 63 -10.07 14.59 -14.48
CA LEU A 63 -10.50 14.21 -13.13
C LEU A 63 -11.33 15.35 -12.54
N LYS A 64 -12.47 15.04 -11.94
CA LYS A 64 -13.27 16.02 -11.19
C LYS A 64 -12.54 16.46 -9.92
N LYS A 65 -12.79 17.67 -9.43
CA LYS A 65 -12.33 18.16 -8.12
C LYS A 65 -12.66 17.14 -7.01
N GLY A 66 -11.72 16.88 -6.12
CA GLY A 66 -11.89 15.92 -5.02
C GLY A 66 -11.60 14.45 -5.40
N THR A 67 -11.29 14.14 -6.67
CA THR A 67 -10.93 12.78 -7.09
C THR A 67 -9.66 12.31 -6.38
N LYS A 68 -9.73 11.13 -5.76
CA LYS A 68 -8.55 10.47 -5.14
C LYS A 68 -7.70 9.82 -6.22
N VAL A 69 -6.40 10.06 -6.17
CA VAL A 69 -5.41 9.48 -7.08
C VAL A 69 -4.22 8.91 -6.28
N ILE A 70 -3.63 7.85 -6.77
CA ILE A 70 -2.40 7.28 -6.22
C ILE A 70 -1.23 7.80 -7.04
N PRO A 71 -0.33 8.61 -6.46
CA PRO A 71 0.88 9.05 -7.12
C PRO A 71 1.85 7.87 -7.29
N ILE A 72 2.36 7.68 -8.51
CA ILE A 72 3.28 6.59 -8.84
C ILE A 72 4.70 7.15 -9.00
N LYS A 73 4.84 8.26 -9.74
CA LYS A 73 6.13 8.90 -10.04
C LYS A 73 5.91 10.39 -10.27
N THR A 74 6.89 11.18 -9.84
CA THR A 74 6.91 12.63 -10.11
C THR A 74 8.06 12.98 -11.05
N ARG A 75 7.80 13.84 -12.03
CA ARG A 75 8.80 14.39 -12.96
C ARG A 75 8.41 15.81 -13.38
N ASN A 76 9.33 16.77 -13.22
CA ASN A 76 9.17 18.16 -13.67
C ASN A 76 7.82 18.80 -13.28
N GLY A 77 7.39 18.61 -12.02
CA GLY A 77 6.11 19.15 -11.51
C GLY A 77 4.86 18.42 -12.01
N TRP A 78 5.01 17.27 -12.66
CA TRP A 78 3.93 16.39 -13.08
C TRP A 78 3.95 15.10 -12.26
N CYS A 79 2.79 14.53 -12.03
CA CYS A 79 2.59 13.29 -11.30
C CYS A 79 1.99 12.22 -12.22
N LYS A 80 2.65 11.06 -12.33
CA LYS A 80 2.10 9.87 -12.99
C LYS A 80 1.12 9.20 -12.04
N ILE A 81 -0.07 8.90 -12.54
CA ILE A 81 -1.16 8.28 -11.79
C ILE A 81 -1.79 7.15 -12.60
N LYS A 82 -2.49 6.24 -11.93
CA LYS A 82 -3.38 5.29 -12.60
C LYS A 82 -4.66 6.04 -13.04
N TYR A 83 -5.04 5.86 -14.31
CA TYR A 83 -6.22 6.47 -14.91
C TYR A 83 -7.00 5.41 -15.70
N GLY A 84 -8.03 4.85 -15.12
CA GLY A 84 -8.69 3.65 -15.64
C GLY A 84 -7.71 2.48 -15.75
N ASN A 85 -7.68 1.81 -16.91
CA ASN A 85 -6.78 0.67 -17.18
C ASN A 85 -5.39 1.08 -17.70
N ARG A 86 -5.07 2.38 -17.70
CA ARG A 86 -3.79 2.91 -18.18
C ARG A 86 -3.17 3.89 -17.19
N TYR A 87 -2.02 4.43 -17.53
CA TYR A 87 -1.35 5.47 -16.77
C TYR A 87 -1.46 6.82 -17.49
N GLY A 88 -1.53 7.90 -16.72
CA GLY A 88 -1.52 9.26 -17.23
C GLY A 88 -0.74 10.19 -16.31
N TRP A 89 -0.53 11.42 -16.77
CA TRP A 89 0.20 12.46 -16.06
C TRP A 89 -0.72 13.65 -15.79
N CYS A 90 -0.70 14.16 -14.59
CA CYS A 90 -1.40 15.37 -14.19
C CYS A 90 -0.46 16.33 -13.45
N LYS A 91 -0.78 17.62 -13.42
CA LYS A 91 0.03 18.65 -12.76
C LYS A 91 0.00 18.43 -11.25
N LYS A 92 1.17 18.24 -10.61
CA LYS A 92 1.31 17.93 -9.18
C LYS A 92 0.79 19.05 -8.28
N SER A 93 0.92 20.32 -8.69
CA SER A 93 0.45 21.47 -7.92
C SER A 93 -1.06 21.49 -7.66
N TYR A 94 -1.84 20.75 -8.44
CA TYR A 94 -3.29 20.58 -8.25
C TYR A 94 -3.65 19.29 -7.52
N LEU A 95 -2.67 18.65 -6.89
CA LEU A 95 -2.87 17.50 -6.02
C LEU A 95 -2.53 17.91 -4.58
N SER A 96 -3.48 17.76 -3.66
CA SER A 96 -3.24 17.91 -2.22
C SER A 96 -3.00 16.54 -1.58
N LYS A 97 -2.02 16.43 -0.68
CA LYS A 97 -1.88 15.25 0.18
C LYS A 97 -3.15 15.08 1.01
N THR A 98 -3.73 13.89 0.98
CA THR A 98 -4.92 13.57 1.79
C THR A 98 -4.59 13.10 3.19
N ASP A 99 -3.32 13.16 3.60
CA ASP A 99 -2.88 12.80 4.95
C ASP A 99 -3.33 13.81 6.04
N LYS A 100 -4.45 14.48 5.79
CA LYS A 100 -5.22 15.07 6.88
C LYS A 100 -6.23 14.03 7.41
N THR A 101 -5.80 12.86 7.87
CA THR A 101 -6.27 12.48 9.19
C THR A 101 -5.79 13.62 10.08
N ASN A 102 -6.70 14.53 10.45
CA ASN A 102 -6.41 15.48 11.50
C ASN A 102 -5.79 14.63 12.62
N LYS A 103 -4.49 14.82 12.93
CA LYS A 103 -3.83 14.15 14.06
C LYS A 103 -4.67 14.26 15.33
N LYS A 104 -5.51 15.33 15.40
CA LYS A 104 -6.51 15.64 16.42
C LYS A 104 -7.62 14.56 16.54
N ASN A 105 -7.92 13.77 15.49
CA ASN A 105 -8.99 12.76 15.48
C ASN A 105 -8.49 11.32 15.52
N VAL A 106 -7.19 11.08 15.59
CA VAL A 106 -6.61 9.72 15.69
C VAL A 106 -6.39 9.39 17.16
N LYS A 107 -7.19 8.45 17.67
CA LYS A 107 -7.05 7.92 19.03
C LYS A 107 -5.85 6.96 19.15
N ARG A 108 -5.67 6.08 18.17
CA ARG A 108 -4.59 5.08 18.17
C ARG A 108 -4.21 4.65 16.74
N THR A 109 -2.92 4.33 16.54
CA THR A 109 -2.40 3.77 15.28
C THR A 109 -1.87 2.38 15.54
N LEU A 110 -2.21 1.42 14.67
CA LEU A 110 -1.77 0.04 14.74
C LEU A 110 -1.21 -0.41 13.38
N LYS A 111 -0.20 -1.29 13.43
CA LYS A 111 0.20 -2.12 12.30
C LYS A 111 -0.54 -3.45 12.38
N VAL A 112 -1.23 -3.84 11.33
CA VAL A 112 -2.09 -5.03 11.30
C VAL A 112 -1.79 -5.91 10.11
N LYS A 113 -2.03 -7.22 10.25
CA LYS A 113 -2.13 -8.14 9.14
C LYS A 113 -3.57 -8.17 8.67
N ALA A 114 -3.80 -7.73 7.43
CA ALA A 114 -5.12 -7.56 6.85
C ALA A 114 -5.43 -8.66 5.83
N TYR A 115 -6.59 -9.23 5.96
CA TYR A 115 -7.20 -10.21 5.07
C TYR A 115 -8.44 -9.62 4.40
N ALA A 116 -9.11 -10.39 3.56
CA ALA A 116 -10.39 -10.04 2.97
C ALA A 116 -11.33 -11.24 2.94
N TYR A 117 -12.61 -11.01 3.22
CA TYR A 117 -13.66 -12.04 3.23
C TYR A 117 -14.94 -11.56 2.55
N THR A 118 -15.83 -12.49 2.24
CA THR A 118 -17.15 -12.26 1.64
C THR A 118 -18.10 -13.40 2.00
N GLY A 119 -19.35 -13.34 1.51
CA GLY A 119 -20.31 -14.46 1.59
C GLY A 119 -21.09 -14.58 2.90
N HIS A 120 -20.92 -13.66 3.86
CA HIS A 120 -21.71 -13.66 5.09
C HIS A 120 -22.95 -12.78 4.95
N SER A 121 -24.09 -13.27 5.44
CA SER A 121 -25.36 -12.53 5.46
C SER A 121 -25.46 -11.56 6.63
N MET A 122 -24.75 -11.86 7.75
CA MET A 122 -24.83 -11.08 8.98
C MET A 122 -23.45 -11.04 9.68
N THR A 123 -23.11 -9.91 10.27
CA THR A 123 -21.92 -9.72 11.11
C THR A 123 -22.19 -10.18 12.53
N SER A 124 -21.12 -10.33 13.33
CA SER A 124 -21.21 -10.65 14.77
C SER A 124 -21.98 -9.59 15.59
N THR A 125 -22.15 -8.39 15.06
CA THR A 125 -22.96 -7.33 15.70
C THR A 125 -24.40 -7.27 15.17
N GLY A 126 -24.86 -8.26 14.39
CA GLY A 126 -26.23 -8.34 13.86
C GLY A 126 -26.50 -7.39 12.69
N ARG A 127 -25.48 -6.92 11.98
CA ARG A 127 -25.64 -6.04 10.82
C ARG A 127 -25.38 -6.79 9.51
N VAL A 128 -26.06 -6.40 8.45
CA VAL A 128 -25.71 -6.87 7.09
C VAL A 128 -24.35 -6.29 6.71
N PRO A 129 -23.34 -7.12 6.41
CA PRO A 129 -22.03 -6.65 6.03
C PRO A 129 -22.06 -5.89 4.71
N LYS A 130 -21.23 -4.85 4.57
CA LYS A 130 -21.18 -4.00 3.38
C LYS A 130 -19.74 -3.74 2.96
N ALA A 131 -19.43 -4.03 1.70
CA ALA A 131 -18.14 -3.71 1.12
C ALA A 131 -17.83 -2.20 1.23
N GLY A 132 -16.61 -1.90 1.68
CA GLY A 132 -16.17 -0.53 1.93
C GLY A 132 -16.68 0.10 3.23
N ARG A 133 -17.41 -0.64 4.08
CA ARG A 133 -17.83 -0.25 5.42
C ARG A 133 -17.37 -1.24 6.48
N THR A 134 -17.65 -2.52 6.29
CA THR A 134 -17.50 -3.55 7.31
C THR A 134 -16.07 -4.05 7.39
N ILE A 135 -15.55 -4.14 8.62
CA ILE A 135 -14.26 -4.78 8.93
C ILE A 135 -14.41 -5.62 10.19
N ALA A 136 -13.91 -6.87 10.13
CA ALA A 136 -13.79 -7.75 11.28
C ALA A 136 -12.48 -7.47 12.01
N VAL A 137 -12.55 -7.51 13.34
CA VAL A 137 -11.45 -7.17 14.25
C VAL A 137 -11.43 -8.11 15.46
N ASP A 138 -10.39 -8.04 16.27
CA ASP A 138 -10.41 -8.55 17.64
C ASP A 138 -11.05 -7.46 18.54
N PRO A 139 -12.26 -7.67 19.08
CA PRO A 139 -12.96 -6.64 19.85
C PRO A 139 -12.27 -6.28 21.17
N ARG A 140 -11.35 -7.13 21.66
CA ARG A 140 -10.51 -6.83 22.82
C ARG A 140 -9.44 -5.77 22.51
N ILE A 141 -9.06 -5.65 21.25
CA ILE A 141 -8.05 -4.70 20.75
C ILE A 141 -8.71 -3.47 20.14
N ILE A 142 -9.75 -3.67 19.35
CA ILE A 142 -10.52 -2.63 18.66
C ILE A 142 -11.98 -2.84 18.95
N PRO A 143 -12.59 -2.07 19.87
CA PRO A 143 -13.99 -2.21 20.22
C PRO A 143 -14.94 -2.09 19.02
N TYR A 144 -16.05 -2.81 19.03
CA TYR A 144 -17.09 -2.65 18.04
C TYR A 144 -17.59 -1.20 17.97
N GLY A 145 -18.00 -0.77 16.79
CA GLY A 145 -18.39 0.60 16.48
C GLY A 145 -17.22 1.55 16.19
N SER A 146 -15.96 1.12 16.49
CA SER A 146 -14.78 1.95 16.19
C SER A 146 -14.70 2.29 14.71
N LYS A 147 -14.42 3.58 14.42
CA LYS A 147 -14.10 4.03 13.07
C LYS A 147 -12.63 3.82 12.79
N ILE A 148 -12.32 3.06 11.75
CA ILE A 148 -10.96 2.65 11.39
C ILE A 148 -10.61 3.22 10.02
N TYR A 149 -9.77 4.23 9.99
CA TYR A 149 -9.23 4.75 8.72
C TYR A 149 -8.01 3.93 8.28
N ILE A 150 -8.04 3.45 7.05
CA ILE A 150 -6.93 2.71 6.42
C ILE A 150 -6.33 3.58 5.33
N PRO A 151 -5.19 4.26 5.55
CA PRO A 151 -4.57 5.17 4.58
C PRO A 151 -4.32 4.52 3.23
N ALA A 152 -3.81 3.28 3.22
CA ALA A 152 -3.50 2.52 2.01
C ALA A 152 -4.74 2.26 1.12
N LEU A 153 -5.94 2.23 1.72
CA LEU A 153 -7.22 2.05 1.01
C LEU A 153 -7.97 3.38 0.84
N GLY A 154 -7.51 4.46 1.49
CA GLY A 154 -8.13 5.79 1.47
C GLY A 154 -9.55 5.81 2.00
N ARG A 155 -9.90 4.92 2.93
CA ARG A 155 -11.28 4.70 3.37
C ARG A 155 -11.37 4.46 4.87
N THR A 156 -12.51 4.87 5.45
CA THR A 156 -12.87 4.56 6.83
C THR A 156 -13.85 3.40 6.85
N TYR A 157 -13.58 2.44 7.72
CA TYR A 157 -14.38 1.25 7.99
C TYR A 157 -14.98 1.33 9.40
N ILE A 158 -15.97 0.49 9.67
CA ILE A 158 -16.58 0.33 10.99
C ILE A 158 -16.24 -1.09 11.50
N ALA A 159 -15.70 -1.17 12.70
CA ALA A 159 -15.50 -2.44 13.39
C ALA A 159 -16.87 -2.99 13.81
N GLU A 160 -17.44 -3.87 13.02
CA GLU A 160 -18.78 -4.43 13.26
C GLU A 160 -18.85 -5.93 13.06
N ASP A 161 -17.68 -6.55 12.94
CA ASP A 161 -17.58 -8.01 12.81
C ASP A 161 -16.38 -8.56 13.57
N CYS A 162 -16.34 -9.87 13.79
CA CYS A 162 -15.20 -10.61 14.30
C CYS A 162 -15.13 -11.98 13.63
N GLY A 163 -14.00 -12.66 13.78
CA GLY A 163 -13.79 -14.02 13.28
C GLY A 163 -12.91 -14.83 14.21
N GLY A 164 -13.08 -16.15 14.22
CA GLY A 164 -12.28 -17.06 15.05
C GLY A 164 -10.78 -16.92 14.84
N GLY A 165 -10.34 -16.69 13.59
CA GLY A 165 -8.96 -16.47 13.20
C GLY A 165 -8.48 -15.01 13.31
N ILE A 166 -9.36 -14.04 13.56
CA ILE A 166 -9.05 -12.61 13.64
C ILE A 166 -8.79 -12.23 15.08
N LYS A 167 -7.56 -12.51 15.54
CA LYS A 167 -7.10 -12.26 16.91
C LYS A 167 -5.87 -11.33 16.89
N GLY A 168 -5.75 -10.51 17.93
CA GLY A 168 -4.64 -9.55 18.07
C GLY A 168 -4.68 -8.48 16.97
N ASN A 169 -3.52 -8.20 16.40
CA ASN A 169 -3.37 -7.21 15.33
C ASN A 169 -3.71 -7.78 13.92
N LYS A 170 -4.80 -8.53 13.83
CA LYS A 170 -5.36 -8.99 12.55
C LYS A 170 -6.68 -8.29 12.29
N VAL A 171 -6.96 -8.03 11.03
CA VAL A 171 -8.24 -7.48 10.57
C VAL A 171 -8.68 -8.20 9.30
N ASP A 172 -9.98 -8.26 9.06
CA ASP A 172 -10.56 -8.87 7.86
C ASP A 172 -11.56 -7.91 7.23
N ILE A 173 -11.35 -7.57 5.96
CA ILE A 173 -12.12 -6.52 5.28
C ILE A 173 -13.18 -7.17 4.42
N TYR A 174 -14.45 -6.80 4.63
CA TYR A 174 -15.54 -7.32 3.82
C TYR A 174 -15.48 -6.77 2.38
N MET A 175 -15.54 -7.69 1.43
CA MET A 175 -15.54 -7.45 0.00
C MET A 175 -16.84 -7.93 -0.65
N SER A 176 -17.14 -7.42 -1.86
CA SER A 176 -18.38 -7.76 -2.57
C SER A 176 -18.33 -9.15 -3.22
N SER A 177 -17.13 -9.72 -3.43
CA SER A 177 -16.95 -10.98 -4.15
C SER A 177 -15.65 -11.71 -3.77
N ASN A 178 -15.64 -13.04 -4.01
CA ASN A 178 -14.43 -13.85 -3.89
C ASN A 178 -13.27 -13.30 -4.77
N ARG A 179 -13.57 -12.83 -5.97
CA ARG A 179 -12.57 -12.23 -6.85
C ARG A 179 -11.89 -11.01 -6.23
N GLU A 180 -12.64 -10.16 -5.54
CA GLU A 180 -12.06 -9.02 -4.82
C GLU A 180 -11.22 -9.49 -3.64
N CYS A 181 -11.63 -10.53 -2.90
CA CYS A 181 -10.84 -11.12 -1.83
C CYS A 181 -9.50 -11.67 -2.34
N TYR A 182 -9.52 -12.45 -3.45
CA TYR A 182 -8.28 -12.95 -4.07
C TYR A 182 -7.36 -11.82 -4.55
N ASN A 183 -7.92 -10.79 -5.17
CA ASN A 183 -7.14 -9.63 -5.63
C ASN A 183 -6.58 -8.80 -4.46
N PHE A 184 -7.26 -8.78 -3.33
CA PHE A 184 -6.77 -8.13 -2.12
C PHE A 184 -5.61 -8.92 -1.52
N GLY A 185 -5.74 -10.24 -1.41
CA GLY A 185 -4.76 -11.13 -0.78
C GLY A 185 -4.51 -10.77 0.68
N VAL A 186 -3.27 -11.01 1.15
CA VAL A 186 -2.83 -10.67 2.51
C VAL A 186 -1.90 -9.47 2.46
N LYS A 187 -2.14 -8.46 3.34
CA LYS A 187 -1.34 -7.22 3.39
C LYS A 187 -0.98 -6.86 4.82
N TYR A 188 0.18 -6.24 5.00
CA TYR A 188 0.52 -5.54 6.25
C TYR A 188 0.18 -4.06 6.07
N LEU A 189 -0.73 -3.55 6.89
CA LEU A 189 -1.26 -2.20 6.77
C LEU A 189 -1.11 -1.43 8.08
N THR A 190 -0.99 -0.10 7.94
CA THR A 190 -1.19 0.82 9.07
C THR A 190 -2.66 1.24 9.08
N ILE A 191 -3.29 1.16 10.25
CA ILE A 191 -4.65 1.63 10.48
C ILE A 191 -4.67 2.71 11.55
N HIS A 192 -5.62 3.62 11.45
CA HIS A 192 -5.89 4.67 12.44
C HIS A 192 -7.28 4.46 13.02
N ILE A 193 -7.34 4.20 14.32
CA ILE A 193 -8.59 4.20 15.08
C ILE A 193 -8.90 5.65 15.39
N LEU A 194 -10.09 6.11 14.99
CA LEU A 194 -10.54 7.49 15.15
C LEU A 194 -11.33 7.66 16.46
N ASN A 195 -11.36 8.92 16.96
CA ASN A 195 -12.23 9.31 18.07
C ASN A 195 -13.69 9.30 17.66
#